data_374e05d67b8cdad5e98bdc6f8652179b
#
_entry.id   374e05d67b8cdad5e98bdc6f8652179b
#
_cell.length_a   1.000
_cell.length_b   1.000
_cell.length_c   1.000
_cell.angle_alpha   90.00
_cell.angle_beta   90.00
_cell.angle_gamma   90.00
#
_symmetry.space_group_name_H-M   'P 1'
#
loop_
_entity.id
_entity.type
_entity.pdbx_description
1 polymer ?
#
loop_
_entity_poly.entity_id
_entity_poly.type
_entity_poly.pdbx_seq_one_letter_code
_entity_poly.pdbx_strand_id
1 'polypeptide(L)'
;GLMDGIRRGTRCAVCEDPVTQPRIGRVNPTLGQERQLAAKPVAKKKRVMVVGGGPAGMECACTLSERGHEVTLYEKTGALGGRIKLAAMIKSGGCEEVMHIFNHLTAMIEKSDVEVRLKTEVDEQLIRQEAPDAVVVAASSPYRIPDIPGIHRKNVFTIPMMSKLAQVPLKMFGPDKLASMSEKFFPVGKRIVIWGAGAEGAQCAEFMRKRGKDIVLVAEDGDVGGLIPLKYKERIEPWFNRAGVRVVRDATVAEFGKQGALLRFSQGGEELVPCDSMMVMLPEQRDPALFDMAASPVDEASAIGPTLGGESELPPRAFADGR
;
A
#
# COMPACT_ATOMS: atom_id res chain seq x y z
N GLY A 1 -17.86 -22.58 -3.36
CA GLY A 1 -18.89 -22.97 -2.39
C GLY A 1 -19.29 -21.79 -1.50
N LEU A 2 -20.22 -22.00 -0.58
CA LEU A 2 -20.72 -20.96 0.34
C LEU A 2 -19.62 -20.24 1.13
N MET A 3 -18.49 -20.92 1.38
CA MET A 3 -17.35 -20.39 2.17
C MET A 3 -16.49 -19.37 1.41
N ASP A 4 -16.53 -19.34 0.10
CA ASP A 4 -15.68 -18.46 -0.72
C ASP A 4 -16.17 -17.00 -0.71
N GLY A 5 -17.42 -16.75 -0.29
CA GLY A 5 -17.98 -15.41 -0.12
C GLY A 5 -17.74 -14.79 1.26
N ILE A 6 -17.13 -15.50 2.21
CA ILE A 6 -16.91 -14.98 3.55
C ILE A 6 -15.72 -14.03 3.55
N ARG A 7 -15.97 -12.75 3.85
CA ARG A 7 -14.94 -11.75 4.07
C ARG A 7 -14.30 -11.94 5.45
N ARG A 8 -13.22 -12.71 5.52
CA ARG A 8 -12.48 -12.92 6.77
C ARG A 8 -11.73 -11.67 7.17
N GLY A 9 -11.85 -11.26 8.43
CA GLY A 9 -11.08 -10.16 8.99
C GLY A 9 -9.57 -10.45 9.02
N THR A 10 -8.76 -9.41 8.94
CA THR A 10 -7.30 -9.49 8.96
C THR A 10 -6.69 -9.35 10.36
N ARG A 11 -7.51 -9.35 11.41
CA ARG A 11 -7.10 -9.13 12.82
C ARG A 11 -6.30 -7.84 13.03
N CYS A 12 -6.55 -6.83 12.20
CA CYS A 12 -5.83 -5.54 12.26
C CYS A 12 -6.35 -4.58 13.33
N ALA A 13 -7.39 -4.96 14.06
CA ALA A 13 -8.06 -4.15 15.09
C ALA A 13 -8.65 -2.80 14.62
N VAL A 14 -8.70 -2.52 13.31
CA VAL A 14 -9.29 -1.27 12.77
C VAL A 14 -10.75 -1.11 13.19
N CYS A 15 -11.55 -2.17 13.12
CA CYS A 15 -12.96 -2.14 13.52
C CYS A 15 -13.16 -1.99 15.03
N GLU A 16 -12.11 -2.13 15.84
CA GLU A 16 -12.11 -1.94 17.30
C GLU A 16 -11.53 -0.59 17.72
N ASP A 17 -10.98 0.18 16.77
CA ASP A 17 -10.38 1.47 17.05
C ASP A 17 -11.47 2.46 17.49
N PRO A 18 -11.36 3.06 18.69
CA PRO A 18 -12.37 3.98 19.22
C PRO A 18 -12.46 5.31 18.43
N VAL A 19 -11.43 5.66 17.68
CA VAL A 19 -11.38 6.87 16.85
C VAL A 19 -12.15 6.69 15.54
N THR A 20 -12.27 5.47 15.04
CA THR A 20 -12.95 5.17 13.78
C THR A 20 -14.47 5.12 14.00
N GLN A 21 -15.19 6.16 13.59
CA GLN A 21 -16.65 6.22 13.61
C GLN A 21 -17.17 6.61 12.21
N PRO A 22 -18.08 5.88 11.56
CA PRO A 22 -18.61 4.57 11.97
C PRO A 22 -17.55 3.46 11.92
N ARG A 23 -17.77 2.35 12.63
CA ARG A 23 -16.83 1.20 12.62
C ARG A 23 -16.69 0.65 11.22
N ILE A 24 -15.47 0.62 10.72
CA ILE A 24 -15.15 0.19 9.36
C ILE A 24 -14.27 -1.05 9.46
N GLY A 25 -14.60 -2.08 8.68
CA GLY A 25 -13.72 -3.24 8.53
C GLY A 25 -12.74 -3.02 7.40
N ARG A 26 -11.45 -3.31 7.60
CA ARG A 26 -10.43 -3.22 6.54
C ARG A 26 -10.77 -4.11 5.33
N VAL A 27 -11.44 -5.23 5.53
CA VAL A 27 -11.82 -6.18 4.48
C VAL A 27 -13.26 -5.98 4.04
N ASN A 28 -14.13 -5.56 4.97
CA ASN A 28 -15.54 -5.31 4.69
C ASN A 28 -15.85 -3.82 4.86
N PRO A 29 -15.87 -3.04 3.75
CA PRO A 29 -16.17 -1.62 3.81
C PRO A 29 -17.62 -1.32 4.21
N THR A 30 -18.53 -2.29 4.11
CA THR A 30 -19.95 -2.12 4.45
C THR A 30 -20.27 -2.56 5.89
N LEU A 31 -19.26 -2.91 6.70
CA LEU A 31 -19.45 -3.44 8.05
C LEU A 31 -20.34 -2.54 8.90
N GLY A 32 -21.49 -3.07 9.34
CA GLY A 32 -22.49 -2.36 10.13
C GLY A 32 -23.35 -1.36 9.37
N GLN A 33 -23.16 -1.26 8.04
CA GLN A 33 -23.90 -0.38 7.13
C GLN A 33 -24.36 -1.13 5.87
N GLU A 34 -24.49 -2.45 5.94
CA GLU A 34 -24.72 -3.33 4.79
C GLU A 34 -25.97 -2.95 3.99
N ARG A 35 -27.05 -2.51 4.69
CA ARG A 35 -28.29 -2.08 4.03
C ARG A 35 -28.15 -0.73 3.31
N GLN A 36 -27.34 0.18 3.86
CA GLN A 36 -27.15 1.53 3.31
C GLN A 36 -26.20 1.52 2.13
N LEU A 37 -25.16 0.68 2.21
CA LEU A 37 -24.09 0.57 1.23
C LEU A 37 -24.26 -0.63 0.29
N ALA A 38 -25.41 -1.31 0.33
CA ALA A 38 -25.71 -2.39 -0.60
C ALA A 38 -25.63 -1.89 -2.05
N ALA A 39 -24.96 -2.65 -2.91
CA ALA A 39 -24.89 -2.37 -4.34
C ALA A 39 -26.31 -2.36 -4.93
N LYS A 40 -26.71 -1.20 -5.47
CA LYS A 40 -28.02 -1.07 -6.12
C LYS A 40 -27.84 -1.11 -7.63
N PRO A 41 -28.70 -1.84 -8.36
CA PRO A 41 -28.66 -1.84 -9.80
C PRO A 41 -28.77 -0.42 -10.36
N VAL A 42 -28.02 -0.13 -11.41
CA VAL A 42 -28.05 1.18 -12.06
C VAL A 42 -29.20 1.27 -13.08
N ALA A 43 -29.75 2.47 -13.24
CA ALA A 43 -30.76 2.73 -14.24
C ALA A 43 -30.21 2.71 -15.68
N LYS A 44 -28.94 3.09 -15.85
CA LYS A 44 -28.26 3.13 -17.14
C LYS A 44 -26.91 2.41 -17.04
N LYS A 45 -26.73 1.36 -17.83
CA LYS A 45 -25.46 0.64 -17.95
C LYS A 45 -24.42 1.54 -18.62
N LYS A 46 -23.22 1.55 -18.11
CA LYS A 46 -22.04 2.23 -18.65
C LYS A 46 -20.91 1.25 -18.90
N ARG A 47 -20.04 1.57 -19.85
CA ARG A 47 -18.73 0.94 -20.03
C ARG A 47 -17.74 1.67 -19.13
N VAL A 48 -17.21 1.00 -18.14
CA VAL A 48 -16.32 1.59 -17.14
C VAL A 48 -14.93 0.98 -17.23
N MET A 49 -13.94 1.83 -17.43
CA MET A 49 -12.53 1.47 -17.37
C MET A 49 -12.01 1.67 -15.94
N VAL A 50 -11.50 0.62 -15.30
CA VAL A 50 -10.82 0.71 -14.00
C VAL A 50 -9.31 0.54 -14.21
N VAL A 51 -8.52 1.52 -13.80
CA VAL A 51 -7.07 1.57 -14.01
C VAL A 51 -6.33 1.24 -12.72
N GLY A 52 -5.70 0.06 -12.66
CA GLY A 52 -4.95 -0.44 -11.53
C GLY A 52 -5.60 -1.64 -10.85
N GLY A 53 -4.93 -2.79 -10.93
CA GLY A 53 -5.37 -4.08 -10.39
C GLY A 53 -4.98 -4.33 -8.92
N GLY A 54 -4.78 -3.26 -8.14
CA GLY A 54 -4.61 -3.33 -6.70
C GLY A 54 -5.93 -3.60 -5.95
N PRO A 55 -5.90 -3.75 -4.60
CA PRO A 55 -7.12 -4.04 -3.83
C PRO A 55 -8.26 -3.04 -4.07
N ALA A 56 -7.96 -1.75 -4.16
CA ALA A 56 -8.95 -0.71 -4.42
C ALA A 56 -9.64 -0.88 -5.79
N GLY A 57 -8.84 -1.11 -6.85
CA GLY A 57 -9.37 -1.32 -8.20
C GLY A 57 -10.14 -2.63 -8.32
N MET A 58 -9.69 -3.70 -7.69
CA MET A 58 -10.41 -4.98 -7.67
C MET A 58 -11.77 -4.85 -6.98
N GLU A 59 -11.84 -4.24 -5.79
CA GLU A 59 -13.11 -4.01 -5.08
C GLU A 59 -14.05 -3.11 -5.88
N CYS A 60 -13.50 -2.02 -6.48
CA CYS A 60 -14.26 -1.11 -7.33
C CYS A 60 -14.85 -1.84 -8.54
N ALA A 61 -14.04 -2.60 -9.26
CA ALA A 61 -14.48 -3.34 -10.43
C ALA A 61 -15.60 -4.34 -10.11
N CYS A 62 -15.45 -5.08 -9.00
CA CYS A 62 -16.52 -5.99 -8.53
C CYS A 62 -17.80 -5.24 -8.20
N THR A 63 -17.72 -4.13 -7.47
CA THR A 63 -18.89 -3.33 -7.07
C THR A 63 -19.60 -2.74 -8.27
N LEU A 64 -18.87 -2.22 -9.26
CA LEU A 64 -19.45 -1.68 -10.49
C LEU A 64 -20.12 -2.79 -11.34
N SER A 65 -19.50 -3.96 -11.44
CA SER A 65 -20.07 -5.12 -12.11
C SER A 65 -21.35 -5.61 -11.41
N GLU A 66 -21.36 -5.69 -10.07
CA GLU A 66 -22.54 -6.05 -9.27
C GLU A 66 -23.71 -5.06 -9.48
N ARG A 67 -23.40 -3.78 -9.71
CA ARG A 67 -24.39 -2.75 -10.05
C ARG A 67 -24.90 -2.84 -11.49
N GLY A 68 -24.29 -3.66 -12.34
CA GLY A 68 -24.73 -3.91 -13.72
C GLY A 68 -23.99 -3.12 -14.80
N HIS A 69 -22.87 -2.46 -14.47
CA HIS A 69 -21.99 -1.85 -15.46
C HIS A 69 -21.19 -2.91 -16.22
N GLU A 70 -20.72 -2.55 -17.42
CA GLU A 70 -19.71 -3.29 -18.16
C GLU A 70 -18.33 -2.79 -17.77
N VAL A 71 -17.54 -3.65 -17.11
CA VAL A 71 -16.30 -3.22 -16.44
C VAL A 71 -15.10 -3.93 -17.04
N THR A 72 -14.09 -3.15 -17.45
CA THR A 72 -12.77 -3.65 -17.81
C THR A 72 -11.73 -3.14 -16.81
N LEU A 73 -11.03 -4.06 -16.14
CA LEU A 73 -9.97 -3.79 -15.19
C LEU A 73 -8.60 -3.93 -15.85
N TYR A 74 -7.86 -2.85 -15.92
CA TYR A 74 -6.51 -2.80 -16.52
C TYR A 74 -5.43 -2.84 -15.45
N GLU A 75 -4.44 -3.70 -15.64
CA GLU A 75 -3.29 -3.80 -14.76
C GLU A 75 -2.00 -3.90 -15.59
N LYS A 76 -1.05 -2.98 -15.35
CA LYS A 76 0.22 -2.91 -16.08
C LYS A 76 1.16 -4.08 -15.82
N THR A 77 1.02 -4.74 -14.69
CA THR A 77 1.82 -5.92 -14.35
C THR A 77 1.14 -7.21 -14.81
N GLY A 78 1.81 -8.33 -14.65
CA GLY A 78 1.29 -9.65 -15.06
C GLY A 78 0.41 -10.33 -13.97
N ALA A 79 -0.05 -9.60 -12.95
CA ALA A 79 -0.88 -10.18 -11.88
C ALA A 79 -1.66 -9.11 -11.13
N LEU A 80 -2.86 -9.46 -10.68
CA LEU A 80 -3.66 -8.64 -9.77
C LEU A 80 -3.10 -8.65 -8.34
N GLY A 81 -3.58 -7.71 -7.52
CA GLY A 81 -3.32 -7.60 -6.09
C GLY A 81 -2.28 -6.54 -5.72
N GLY A 82 -1.62 -5.91 -6.69
CA GLY A 82 -0.63 -4.85 -6.43
C GLY A 82 0.42 -5.28 -5.41
N ARG A 83 0.61 -4.50 -4.33
CA ARG A 83 1.62 -4.74 -3.29
C ARG A 83 1.15 -5.62 -2.13
N ILE A 84 -0.06 -6.18 -2.17
CA ILE A 84 -0.63 -6.89 -1.02
C ILE A 84 0.20 -8.11 -0.60
N LYS A 85 0.82 -8.81 -1.55
CA LYS A 85 1.69 -9.96 -1.26
C LYS A 85 2.98 -9.55 -0.56
N LEU A 86 3.55 -8.39 -0.91
CA LEU A 86 4.71 -7.83 -0.22
C LEU A 86 4.34 -7.41 1.22
N ALA A 87 3.19 -6.75 1.38
CA ALA A 87 2.68 -6.39 2.70
C ALA A 87 2.43 -7.64 3.57
N ALA A 88 1.86 -8.70 3.00
CA ALA A 88 1.67 -9.98 3.70
C ALA A 88 3.00 -10.60 4.14
N MET A 89 4.05 -10.55 3.28
CA MET A 89 5.38 -11.04 3.63
C MET A 89 5.98 -10.29 4.83
N ILE A 90 5.87 -8.97 4.84
CA ILE A 90 6.40 -8.13 5.93
C ILE A 90 5.64 -8.40 7.23
N LYS A 91 4.35 -8.71 7.15
CA LYS A 91 3.47 -8.98 8.30
C LYS A 91 3.40 -10.48 8.68
N SER A 92 4.05 -11.36 7.93
CA SER A 92 4.06 -12.80 8.24
C SER A 92 4.61 -13.05 9.66
N GLY A 93 3.88 -13.81 10.45
CA GLY A 93 4.12 -13.98 11.89
C GLY A 93 3.62 -12.82 12.76
N GLY A 94 2.93 -11.84 12.18
CA GLY A 94 2.21 -10.77 12.88
C GLY A 94 0.75 -11.12 13.16
N CYS A 95 -0.01 -10.13 13.71
CA CYS A 95 -1.41 -10.31 14.06
C CYS A 95 -2.38 -10.18 12.88
N GLU A 96 -1.90 -9.91 11.68
CA GLU A 96 -2.73 -9.55 10.52
C GLU A 96 -2.57 -10.54 9.38
N GLU A 97 -3.68 -11.12 8.94
CA GLU A 97 -3.73 -12.06 7.82
C GLU A 97 -4.11 -11.32 6.52
N VAL A 98 -3.18 -10.53 6.00
CA VAL A 98 -3.40 -9.65 4.85
C VAL A 98 -3.81 -10.41 3.58
N MET A 99 -3.36 -11.65 3.46
CA MET A 99 -3.70 -12.50 2.30
C MET A 99 -5.19 -12.82 2.19
N HIS A 100 -5.96 -12.72 3.29
CA HIS A 100 -7.41 -12.90 3.22
C HIS A 100 -8.08 -11.85 2.30
N ILE A 101 -7.55 -10.62 2.27
CA ILE A 101 -8.02 -9.57 1.36
C ILE A 101 -7.80 -10.01 -0.09
N PHE A 102 -6.58 -10.42 -0.41
CA PHE A 102 -6.22 -10.83 -1.77
C PHE A 102 -7.06 -12.02 -2.25
N ASN A 103 -7.17 -13.06 -1.42
CA ASN A 103 -7.91 -14.27 -1.76
C ASN A 103 -9.40 -13.97 -1.97
N HIS A 104 -9.99 -13.12 -1.11
CA HIS A 104 -11.38 -12.71 -1.25
C HIS A 104 -11.60 -11.93 -2.57
N LEU A 105 -10.80 -10.90 -2.82
CA LEU A 105 -10.94 -10.08 -4.03
C LEU A 105 -10.70 -10.87 -5.31
N THR A 106 -9.74 -11.80 -5.31
CA THR A 106 -9.50 -12.67 -6.46
C THR A 106 -10.73 -13.55 -6.74
N ALA A 107 -11.29 -14.17 -5.70
CA ALA A 107 -12.50 -14.99 -5.84
C ALA A 107 -13.71 -14.16 -6.29
N MET A 108 -13.81 -12.90 -5.89
CA MET A 108 -14.89 -11.99 -6.35
C MET A 108 -14.72 -11.64 -7.83
N ILE A 109 -13.51 -11.29 -8.27
CA ILE A 109 -13.20 -11.03 -9.69
C ILE A 109 -13.53 -12.27 -10.55
N GLU A 110 -13.10 -13.47 -10.14
CA GLU A 110 -13.34 -14.72 -10.86
C GLU A 110 -14.83 -15.08 -11.00
N LYS A 111 -15.67 -14.60 -10.09
CA LYS A 111 -17.14 -14.81 -10.09
C LYS A 111 -17.92 -13.68 -10.75
N SER A 112 -17.28 -12.57 -11.07
CA SER A 112 -17.90 -11.39 -11.69
C SER A 112 -17.78 -11.44 -13.22
N ASP A 113 -18.54 -10.56 -13.89
CA ASP A 113 -18.43 -10.33 -15.35
C ASP A 113 -17.33 -9.29 -15.68
N VAL A 114 -16.38 -9.04 -14.79
CA VAL A 114 -15.27 -8.09 -15.01
C VAL A 114 -14.28 -8.66 -16.01
N GLU A 115 -14.07 -7.95 -17.11
CA GLU A 115 -12.97 -8.25 -18.04
C GLU A 115 -11.64 -7.79 -17.43
N VAL A 116 -10.63 -8.66 -17.35
CA VAL A 116 -9.32 -8.33 -16.79
C VAL A 116 -8.25 -8.31 -17.87
N ARG A 117 -7.61 -7.17 -18.07
CA ARG A 117 -6.50 -6.97 -19.02
C ARG A 117 -5.19 -6.73 -18.28
N LEU A 118 -4.40 -7.79 -18.14
CA LEU A 118 -3.07 -7.76 -17.54
C LEU A 118 -2.00 -7.30 -18.55
N LYS A 119 -0.83 -6.86 -18.03
CA LYS A 119 0.30 -6.35 -18.81
C LYS A 119 -0.07 -5.20 -19.74
N THR A 120 -1.09 -4.44 -19.36
CA THR A 120 -1.62 -3.32 -20.12
C THR A 120 -1.52 -2.05 -19.31
N GLU A 121 -0.60 -1.19 -19.67
CA GLU A 121 -0.49 0.16 -19.09
C GLU A 121 -1.47 1.08 -19.83
N VAL A 122 -2.30 1.78 -19.07
CA VAL A 122 -3.30 2.69 -19.62
C VAL A 122 -2.65 4.05 -19.86
N ASP A 123 -2.76 4.51 -21.10
CA ASP A 123 -2.41 5.85 -21.54
C ASP A 123 -3.60 6.54 -22.20
N GLU A 124 -3.43 7.79 -22.59
CA GLU A 124 -4.48 8.58 -23.21
C GLU A 124 -4.95 7.97 -24.55
N GLN A 125 -4.03 7.37 -25.32
CA GLN A 125 -4.34 6.74 -26.59
C GLN A 125 -5.29 5.54 -26.39
N LEU A 126 -5.01 4.69 -25.42
CA LEU A 126 -5.85 3.54 -25.09
C LEU A 126 -7.23 3.99 -24.60
N ILE A 127 -7.32 5.04 -23.78
CA ILE A 127 -8.63 5.56 -23.33
C ILE A 127 -9.45 6.07 -24.51
N ARG A 128 -8.84 6.83 -25.43
CA ARG A 128 -9.52 7.30 -26.65
C ARG A 128 -9.96 6.15 -27.57
N GLN A 129 -9.14 5.10 -27.67
CA GLN A 129 -9.45 3.91 -28.49
C GLN A 129 -10.60 3.10 -27.92
N GLU A 130 -10.57 2.84 -26.62
CA GLU A 130 -11.62 2.07 -25.92
C GLU A 130 -12.90 2.89 -25.73
N ALA A 131 -12.79 4.23 -25.71
CA ALA A 131 -13.88 5.18 -25.56
C ALA A 131 -14.88 4.78 -24.45
N PRO A 132 -14.44 4.63 -23.18
CA PRO A 132 -15.32 4.29 -22.09
C PRO A 132 -16.27 5.44 -21.74
N ASP A 133 -17.42 5.13 -21.13
CA ASP A 133 -18.31 6.16 -20.61
C ASP A 133 -17.79 6.79 -19.31
N ALA A 134 -16.96 6.05 -18.56
CA ALA A 134 -16.32 6.54 -17.34
C ALA A 134 -14.97 5.85 -17.08
N VAL A 135 -14.04 6.57 -16.42
CA VAL A 135 -12.75 6.03 -15.98
C VAL A 135 -12.60 6.16 -14.46
N VAL A 136 -12.18 5.07 -13.82
CA VAL A 136 -11.81 5.08 -12.39
C VAL A 136 -10.32 4.81 -12.25
N VAL A 137 -9.57 5.77 -11.74
CA VAL A 137 -8.13 5.65 -11.49
C VAL A 137 -7.90 5.10 -10.09
N ALA A 138 -7.44 3.86 -10.01
CA ALA A 138 -7.12 3.12 -8.78
C ALA A 138 -5.62 2.75 -8.69
N ALA A 139 -4.79 3.45 -9.44
CA ALA A 139 -3.35 3.23 -9.47
C ALA A 139 -2.66 3.80 -8.22
N SER A 140 -1.52 3.24 -7.86
CA SER A 140 -0.69 3.78 -6.78
C SER A 140 0.00 5.07 -7.21
N SER A 141 0.06 6.04 -6.32
CA SER A 141 0.91 7.21 -6.47
C SER A 141 2.40 6.84 -6.34
N PRO A 142 3.31 7.62 -6.92
CA PRO A 142 4.74 7.40 -6.75
C PRO A 142 5.16 7.66 -5.30
N TYR A 143 6.15 6.92 -4.82
CA TYR A 143 6.78 7.19 -3.53
C TYR A 143 7.71 8.39 -3.61
N ARG A 144 7.78 9.17 -2.54
CA ARG A 144 8.76 10.23 -2.41
C ARG A 144 10.17 9.63 -2.30
N ILE A 145 11.00 9.92 -3.29
CA ILE A 145 12.43 9.57 -3.29
C ILE A 145 13.19 10.89 -3.36
N PRO A 146 13.72 11.38 -2.23
CA PRO A 146 14.44 12.65 -2.19
C PRO A 146 15.72 12.60 -3.01
N ASP A 147 16.06 13.71 -3.63
CA ASP A 147 17.34 13.88 -4.33
C ASP A 147 18.41 14.33 -3.33
N ILE A 148 19.13 13.34 -2.76
CA ILE A 148 20.22 13.56 -1.83
C ILE A 148 21.48 12.84 -2.33
N PRO A 149 22.68 13.33 -1.97
CA PRO A 149 23.92 12.61 -2.24
C PRO A 149 23.88 11.18 -1.72
N GLY A 150 24.14 10.23 -2.62
CA GLY A 150 24.20 8.82 -2.28
C GLY A 150 22.90 8.03 -2.39
N ILE A 151 21.77 8.63 -2.78
CA ILE A 151 20.48 7.94 -2.92
C ILE A 151 20.50 6.76 -3.92
N HIS A 152 21.35 6.83 -4.95
CA HIS A 152 21.49 5.80 -5.98
C HIS A 152 22.55 4.73 -5.67
N ARG A 153 23.08 4.68 -4.45
CA ARG A 153 24.04 3.63 -4.07
C ARG A 153 23.36 2.27 -4.02
N LYS A 154 24.13 1.22 -4.31
CA LYS A 154 23.65 -0.19 -4.38
C LYS A 154 23.06 -0.72 -3.06
N ASN A 155 23.41 -0.09 -1.94
CA ASN A 155 22.93 -0.42 -0.60
C ASN A 155 21.83 0.53 -0.09
N VAL A 156 21.18 1.26 -0.99
CA VAL A 156 19.95 2.00 -0.74
C VAL A 156 18.77 1.25 -1.35
N PHE A 157 17.75 1.03 -0.54
CA PHE A 157 16.54 0.29 -0.91
C PHE A 157 15.32 1.18 -0.79
N THR A 158 14.57 1.33 -1.86
CA THR A 158 13.30 2.05 -1.88
C THR A 158 12.12 1.08 -1.98
N ILE A 159 10.91 1.50 -1.58
CA ILE A 159 9.71 0.65 -1.68
C ILE A 159 9.47 0.18 -3.12
N PRO A 160 9.54 1.04 -4.16
CA PRO A 160 9.38 0.59 -5.55
C PRO A 160 10.42 -0.47 -5.96
N MET A 161 11.69 -0.27 -5.59
CA MET A 161 12.76 -1.21 -5.88
C MET A 161 12.52 -2.56 -5.20
N MET A 162 12.19 -2.56 -3.91
CA MET A 162 11.89 -3.78 -3.17
C MET A 162 10.66 -4.50 -3.71
N SER A 163 9.61 -3.76 -4.07
CA SER A 163 8.41 -4.32 -4.70
C SER A 163 8.76 -5.03 -6.01
N LYS A 164 9.58 -4.41 -6.85
CA LYS A 164 10.03 -5.00 -8.12
C LYS A 164 10.88 -6.24 -7.90
N LEU A 165 11.83 -6.21 -6.98
CA LEU A 165 12.69 -7.35 -6.65
C LEU A 165 11.91 -8.53 -6.06
N ALA A 166 10.87 -8.24 -5.28
CA ALA A 166 10.05 -9.27 -4.64
C ALA A 166 9.03 -9.94 -5.57
N GLN A 167 8.69 -9.36 -6.72
CA GLN A 167 7.63 -9.88 -7.60
C GLN A 167 7.82 -11.34 -7.99
N VAL A 168 8.99 -11.70 -8.52
CA VAL A 168 9.27 -13.07 -8.96
C VAL A 168 9.34 -14.04 -7.79
N PRO A 169 10.11 -13.78 -6.72
CA PRO A 169 10.10 -14.62 -5.54
C PRO A 169 8.72 -14.80 -4.90
N LEU A 170 7.92 -13.73 -4.78
CA LEU A 170 6.56 -13.81 -4.25
C LEU A 170 5.62 -14.65 -5.11
N LYS A 171 5.80 -14.62 -6.45
CA LYS A 171 5.04 -15.46 -7.36
C LYS A 171 5.41 -16.93 -7.21
N MET A 172 6.72 -17.24 -7.02
CA MET A 172 7.23 -18.62 -6.94
C MET A 172 6.99 -19.27 -5.58
N PHE A 173 7.20 -18.54 -4.49
CA PHE A 173 7.24 -19.10 -3.14
C PHE A 173 6.06 -18.69 -2.27
N GLY A 174 5.34 -17.63 -2.64
CA GLY A 174 4.33 -17.00 -1.78
C GLY A 174 4.93 -16.18 -0.64
N PRO A 175 4.11 -15.38 0.06
CA PRO A 175 4.59 -14.45 1.08
C PRO A 175 5.16 -15.15 2.33
N ASP A 176 4.51 -16.21 2.83
CA ASP A 176 4.91 -16.89 4.07
C ASP A 176 6.25 -17.61 3.93
N LYS A 177 6.42 -18.36 2.82
CA LYS A 177 7.68 -19.07 2.56
C LYS A 177 8.82 -18.09 2.30
N LEU A 178 8.56 -17.01 1.56
CA LEU A 178 9.57 -15.99 1.31
C LEU A 178 9.96 -15.25 2.60
N ALA A 179 9.01 -14.97 3.48
CA ALA A 179 9.27 -14.39 4.79
C ALA A 179 10.15 -15.29 5.64
N SER A 180 9.86 -16.59 5.71
CA SER A 180 10.68 -17.57 6.42
C SER A 180 12.09 -17.70 5.83
N MET A 181 12.22 -17.74 4.50
CA MET A 181 13.54 -17.73 3.84
C MET A 181 14.34 -16.47 4.18
N SER A 182 13.67 -15.32 4.28
CA SER A 182 14.30 -14.04 4.62
C SER A 182 14.84 -13.94 6.05
N GLU A 183 14.43 -14.83 6.96
CA GLU A 183 15.01 -14.94 8.30
C GLU A 183 16.46 -15.43 8.26
N LYS A 184 16.77 -16.31 7.32
CA LYS A 184 18.12 -16.87 7.16
C LYS A 184 19.00 -15.98 6.29
N PHE A 185 18.44 -15.38 5.28
CA PHE A 185 19.16 -14.53 4.34
C PHE A 185 18.30 -13.38 3.85
N PHE A 186 18.74 -12.17 4.16
CA PHE A 186 18.20 -10.95 3.58
C PHE A 186 19.37 -10.07 3.08
N PRO A 187 19.41 -9.66 1.80
CA PRO A 187 20.58 -9.06 1.16
C PRO A 187 20.78 -7.58 1.54
N VAL A 188 20.70 -7.27 2.83
CA VAL A 188 20.99 -5.97 3.41
C VAL A 188 22.04 -6.12 4.50
N GLY A 189 22.80 -5.07 4.78
CA GLY A 189 23.79 -5.06 5.85
C GLY A 189 23.20 -5.33 7.23
N LYS A 190 24.05 -5.35 8.26
CA LYS A 190 23.59 -5.58 9.62
C LYS A 190 22.97 -4.32 10.24
N ARG A 191 23.61 -3.15 10.02
CA ARG A 191 23.17 -1.85 10.54
C ARG A 191 22.40 -1.13 9.46
N ILE A 192 21.14 -0.79 9.74
CA ILE A 192 20.22 -0.22 8.76
C ILE A 192 19.64 1.08 9.30
N VAL A 193 19.73 2.14 8.50
CA VAL A 193 18.91 3.35 8.68
C VAL A 193 17.65 3.19 7.86
N ILE A 194 16.47 3.31 8.50
CA ILE A 194 15.17 3.36 7.85
C ILE A 194 14.69 4.81 7.90
N TRP A 195 14.59 5.44 6.75
CA TRP A 195 14.14 6.82 6.60
C TRP A 195 12.67 6.88 6.24
N GLY A 196 11.87 7.43 7.14
CA GLY A 196 10.42 7.43 7.13
C GLY A 196 9.86 6.46 8.18
N ALA A 197 9.18 7.00 9.18
CA ALA A 197 8.63 6.26 10.31
C ALA A 197 7.12 6.06 10.25
N GLY A 198 6.49 6.32 9.10
CA GLY A 198 5.08 6.03 8.87
C GLY A 198 4.74 4.53 8.99
N ALA A 199 3.56 4.13 8.58
CA ALA A 199 3.10 2.75 8.71
C ALA A 199 4.07 1.72 8.09
N GLU A 200 4.54 1.98 6.87
CA GLU A 200 5.47 1.12 6.15
C GLU A 200 6.83 1.05 6.83
N GLY A 201 7.36 2.20 7.26
CA GLY A 201 8.67 2.27 7.91
C GLY A 201 8.67 1.59 9.28
N ALA A 202 7.65 1.80 10.09
CA ALA A 202 7.50 1.15 11.40
C ALA A 202 7.38 -0.38 11.25
N GLN A 203 6.60 -0.87 10.29
CA GLN A 203 6.47 -2.30 10.01
C GLN A 203 7.76 -2.89 9.44
N CYS A 204 8.45 -2.15 8.57
CA CYS A 204 9.75 -2.55 8.05
C CYS A 204 10.80 -2.64 9.18
N ALA A 205 10.82 -1.69 10.10
CA ALA A 205 11.71 -1.71 11.25
C ALA A 205 11.46 -2.94 12.16
N GLU A 206 10.19 -3.26 12.44
CA GLU A 206 9.82 -4.47 13.17
C GLU A 206 10.27 -5.73 12.42
N PHE A 207 10.03 -5.81 11.12
CA PHE A 207 10.39 -6.95 10.27
C PHE A 207 11.90 -7.17 10.23
N MET A 208 12.69 -6.12 10.04
CA MET A 208 14.16 -6.19 10.00
C MET A 208 14.76 -6.49 11.37
N ARG A 209 14.21 -5.90 12.43
CA ARG A 209 14.71 -6.15 13.79
C ARG A 209 14.50 -7.61 14.22
N LYS A 210 13.37 -8.22 13.88
CA LYS A 210 13.12 -9.66 14.09
C LYS A 210 14.12 -10.56 13.34
N ARG A 211 14.79 -10.05 12.31
CA ARG A 211 15.86 -10.71 11.54
C ARG A 211 17.26 -10.37 12.03
N GLY A 212 17.38 -9.88 13.28
CA GLY A 212 18.64 -9.60 13.92
C GLY A 212 19.39 -8.38 13.39
N LYS A 213 18.71 -7.50 12.64
CA LYS A 213 19.32 -6.25 12.15
C LYS A 213 19.29 -5.19 13.23
N ASP A 214 20.30 -4.32 13.23
CA ASP A 214 20.38 -3.17 14.12
C ASP A 214 19.78 -1.96 13.40
N ILE A 215 18.74 -1.37 13.99
CA ILE A 215 17.86 -0.42 13.28
C ILE A 215 17.94 0.96 13.92
N VAL A 216 18.14 1.97 13.06
CA VAL A 216 17.87 3.37 13.37
C VAL A 216 16.69 3.81 12.49
N LEU A 217 15.57 4.15 13.12
CA LEU A 217 14.36 4.61 12.45
C LEU A 217 14.29 6.14 12.53
N VAL A 218 14.23 6.82 11.38
CA VAL A 218 14.21 8.28 11.27
C VAL A 218 12.80 8.76 10.95
N ALA A 219 12.23 9.58 11.85
CA ALA A 219 10.91 10.20 11.74
C ALA A 219 11.07 11.69 11.47
N GLU A 220 10.67 12.16 10.28
CA GLU A 220 10.80 13.57 9.86
C GLU A 220 9.90 14.50 10.68
N ASP A 221 8.70 14.07 11.00
CA ASP A 221 7.65 14.79 11.73
C ASP A 221 7.53 14.38 13.20
N GLY A 222 8.46 13.59 13.69
CA GLY A 222 8.45 13.09 15.06
C GLY A 222 7.44 11.96 15.33
N ASP A 223 6.49 11.68 14.41
CA ASP A 223 5.50 10.62 14.60
C ASP A 223 6.03 9.25 14.15
N VAL A 224 5.61 8.20 14.85
CA VAL A 224 5.94 6.81 14.54
C VAL A 224 4.68 6.02 14.27
N GLY A 225 4.62 5.40 13.12
CA GLY A 225 3.49 4.59 12.69
C GLY A 225 2.44 5.36 11.88
N GLY A 226 2.44 6.69 11.87
CA GLY A 226 1.49 7.47 11.10
C GLY A 226 0.03 7.07 11.40
N LEU A 227 -0.71 6.72 10.36
CA LEU A 227 -2.13 6.35 10.44
C LEU A 227 -2.40 4.87 10.80
N ILE A 228 -1.44 4.14 11.39
CA ILE A 228 -1.73 2.80 11.90
C ILE A 228 -2.73 2.86 13.08
N PRO A 229 -3.57 1.81 13.25
CA PRO A 229 -4.54 1.77 14.34
C PRO A 229 -3.90 2.03 15.70
N LEU A 230 -4.56 2.80 16.56
CA LEU A 230 -4.03 3.25 17.85
C LEU A 230 -3.51 2.08 18.71
N LYS A 231 -4.24 0.99 18.81
CA LYS A 231 -3.80 -0.23 19.52
C LYS A 231 -2.47 -0.79 19.01
N TYR A 232 -2.19 -0.66 17.71
CA TYR A 232 -0.92 -1.08 17.15
C TYR A 232 0.19 -0.06 17.49
N LYS A 233 -0.14 1.22 17.42
CA LYS A 233 0.78 2.32 17.75
C LYS A 233 1.22 2.26 19.21
N GLU A 234 0.27 2.05 20.14
CA GLU A 234 0.54 1.86 21.56
C GLU A 234 1.45 0.64 21.85
N ARG A 235 1.44 -0.37 21.00
CA ARG A 235 2.29 -1.56 21.11
C ARG A 235 3.67 -1.35 20.50
N ILE A 236 3.77 -0.68 19.35
CA ILE A 236 4.99 -0.72 18.54
C ILE A 236 6.13 0.11 19.15
N GLU A 237 5.84 1.28 19.71
CA GLU A 237 6.88 2.11 20.34
C GLU A 237 7.50 1.46 21.58
N PRO A 238 6.73 0.94 22.55
CA PRO A 238 7.31 0.18 23.66
C PRO A 238 8.07 -1.06 23.20
N TRP A 239 7.63 -1.68 22.10
CA TRP A 239 8.37 -2.81 21.53
C TRP A 239 9.70 -2.37 20.92
N PHE A 240 9.75 -1.25 20.18
CA PHE A 240 11.01 -0.71 19.66
C PHE A 240 12.01 -0.45 20.77
N ASN A 241 11.60 0.18 21.86
CA ASN A 241 12.45 0.44 23.02
C ASN A 241 13.05 -0.86 23.59
N ARG A 242 12.20 -1.87 23.84
CA ARG A 242 12.67 -3.18 24.36
C ARG A 242 13.55 -3.93 23.37
N ALA A 243 13.28 -3.80 22.08
CA ALA A 243 14.02 -4.47 21.03
C ALA A 243 15.34 -3.75 20.67
N GLY A 244 15.61 -2.56 21.22
CA GLY A 244 16.79 -1.78 20.93
C GLY A 244 16.78 -1.11 19.54
N VAL A 245 15.58 -0.77 19.03
CA VAL A 245 15.44 0.10 17.85
C VAL A 245 15.64 1.54 18.30
N ARG A 246 16.63 2.21 17.73
CA ARG A 246 16.83 3.64 17.97
C ARG A 246 15.86 4.44 17.09
N VAL A 247 14.99 5.22 17.70
CA VAL A 247 14.10 6.16 16.99
C VAL A 247 14.71 7.56 17.07
N VAL A 248 14.96 8.16 15.91
CA VAL A 248 15.42 9.55 15.77
C VAL A 248 14.25 10.36 15.22
N ARG A 249 13.84 11.38 15.99
CA ARG A 249 12.68 12.21 15.66
C ARG A 249 13.12 13.57 15.14
N ASP A 250 12.23 14.23 14.40
CA ASP A 250 12.43 15.58 13.88
C ASP A 250 13.75 15.73 13.11
N ALA A 251 14.05 14.70 12.30
CA ALA A 251 15.27 14.63 11.51
C ALA A 251 15.02 14.04 10.13
N THR A 252 15.83 14.46 9.17
CA THR A 252 15.85 13.93 7.81
C THR A 252 17.24 13.41 7.46
N VAL A 253 17.35 12.60 6.39
CA VAL A 253 18.66 12.19 5.86
C VAL A 253 19.14 13.23 4.86
N ALA A 254 20.29 13.84 5.13
CA ALA A 254 20.91 14.83 4.25
C ALA A 254 21.83 14.19 3.21
N GLU A 255 22.51 13.08 3.57
CA GLU A 255 23.42 12.35 2.69
C GLU A 255 23.53 10.90 3.12
N PHE A 256 23.80 10.00 2.17
CA PHE A 256 24.17 8.60 2.44
C PHE A 256 25.53 8.28 1.83
N GLY A 257 26.55 8.26 2.67
CA GLY A 257 27.95 8.07 2.30
C GLY A 257 28.50 6.66 2.56
N LYS A 258 29.83 6.52 2.45
CA LYS A 258 30.55 5.28 2.77
C LYS A 258 30.55 4.98 4.27
N GLN A 259 30.47 6.02 5.11
CA GLN A 259 30.52 5.88 6.57
C GLN A 259 29.15 5.69 7.20
N GLY A 260 28.06 5.95 6.45
CA GLY A 260 26.69 5.85 6.94
C GLY A 260 25.80 6.96 6.41
N ALA A 261 24.71 7.24 7.14
CA ALA A 261 23.74 8.29 6.85
C ALA A 261 24.02 9.54 7.69
N LEU A 262 24.12 10.70 7.05
CA LEU A 262 24.17 11.99 7.73
C LEU A 262 22.74 12.47 7.98
N LEU A 263 22.37 12.56 9.24
CA LEU A 263 21.06 13.09 9.66
C LEU A 263 21.18 14.58 9.92
N ARG A 264 20.12 15.34 9.52
CA ARG A 264 19.96 16.76 9.85
C ARG A 264 18.70 16.94 10.66
N PHE A 265 18.81 17.59 11.81
CA PHE A 265 17.69 17.85 12.70
C PHE A 265 16.97 19.14 12.32
N SER A 266 15.65 19.16 12.50
CA SER A 266 14.83 20.36 12.23
C SER A 266 15.18 21.56 13.09
N GLN A 267 15.67 21.31 14.31
CA GLN A 267 16.13 22.34 15.25
C GLN A 267 17.59 22.77 15.03
N GLY A 268 18.24 22.24 13.98
CA GLY A 268 19.63 22.46 13.67
C GLY A 268 20.55 21.38 14.25
N GLY A 269 21.75 21.27 13.66
CA GLY A 269 22.70 20.23 13.98
C GLY A 269 22.63 19.03 13.03
N GLU A 270 23.72 18.28 13.01
CA GLU A 270 23.88 17.09 12.18
C GLU A 270 24.48 15.94 12.99
N GLU A 271 24.14 14.72 12.64
CA GLU A 271 24.69 13.51 13.23
C GLU A 271 25.01 12.50 12.12
N LEU A 272 26.24 11.97 12.11
CA LEU A 272 26.61 10.85 11.25
C LEU A 272 26.25 9.54 11.96
N VAL A 273 25.32 8.80 11.39
CA VAL A 273 24.88 7.48 11.87
C VAL A 273 25.57 6.40 11.06
N PRO A 274 26.52 5.63 11.66
CA PRO A 274 27.19 4.54 10.97
C PRO A 274 26.20 3.42 10.61
N CYS A 275 26.06 3.12 9.31
CA CYS A 275 25.20 2.05 8.84
C CYS A 275 25.72 1.45 7.52
N ASP A 276 25.27 0.22 7.26
CA ASP A 276 25.70 -0.55 6.09
C ASP A 276 24.71 -0.40 4.93
N SER A 277 23.45 -0.11 5.24
CA SER A 277 22.38 0.06 4.27
C SER A 277 21.38 1.13 4.72
N MET A 278 20.69 1.72 3.76
CA MET A 278 19.57 2.63 4.00
C MET A 278 18.30 2.11 3.29
N MET A 279 17.17 2.21 3.98
CA MET A 279 15.85 1.92 3.42
C MET A 279 15.00 3.19 3.43
N VAL A 280 14.52 3.61 2.27
CA VAL A 280 13.69 4.81 2.10
C VAL A 280 12.23 4.39 2.12
N MET A 281 11.54 4.72 3.23
CA MET A 281 10.15 4.35 3.54
C MET A 281 9.27 5.59 3.67
N LEU A 282 9.54 6.60 2.84
CA LEU A 282 8.77 7.83 2.80
C LEU A 282 7.42 7.60 2.13
N PRO A 283 6.39 8.39 2.48
CA PRO A 283 5.03 8.20 1.96
C PRO A 283 4.94 8.41 0.45
N GLU A 284 3.86 7.92 -0.13
CA GLU A 284 3.48 8.25 -1.50
C GLU A 284 3.22 9.74 -1.63
N GLN A 285 3.63 10.31 -2.76
CA GLN A 285 3.29 11.69 -3.13
C GLN A 285 2.05 11.66 -4.01
N ARG A 286 1.12 12.57 -3.75
CA ARG A 286 -0.01 12.77 -4.64
C ARG A 286 0.52 13.12 -6.04
N ASP A 287 0.17 12.31 -7.02
CA ASP A 287 0.46 12.57 -8.42
C ASP A 287 -0.86 12.63 -9.19
N PRO A 288 -1.33 13.82 -9.52
CA PRO A 288 -2.56 13.99 -10.28
C PRO A 288 -2.39 13.64 -11.77
N ALA A 289 -1.15 13.51 -12.27
CA ALA A 289 -0.89 13.40 -13.72
C ALA A 289 -1.66 12.24 -14.38
N LEU A 290 -1.69 11.07 -13.72
CA LEU A 290 -2.46 9.93 -14.24
C LEU A 290 -3.97 10.20 -14.22
N PHE A 291 -4.47 10.86 -13.18
CA PHE A 291 -5.88 11.22 -13.10
C PHE A 291 -6.25 12.30 -14.13
N ASP A 292 -5.44 13.35 -14.24
CA ASP A 292 -5.66 14.45 -15.20
C ASP A 292 -5.62 13.93 -16.66
N MET A 293 -4.67 13.04 -16.95
CA MET A 293 -4.58 12.34 -18.22
C MET A 293 -5.83 11.49 -18.50
N ALA A 294 -6.31 10.75 -17.49
CA ALA A 294 -7.48 9.90 -17.65
C ALA A 294 -8.79 10.69 -17.74
N ALA A 295 -8.89 11.83 -17.08
CA ALA A 295 -10.07 12.69 -17.08
C ALA A 295 -10.24 13.49 -18.40
N SER A 296 -9.15 13.79 -19.09
CA SER A 296 -9.18 14.63 -20.30
C SER A 296 -10.08 14.09 -21.44
N PRO A 297 -10.09 12.79 -21.75
CA PRO A 297 -10.84 12.25 -22.88
C PRO A 297 -12.24 11.76 -22.54
N VAL A 298 -12.72 11.84 -21.29
CA VAL A 298 -14.01 11.29 -20.85
C VAL A 298 -14.81 12.30 -20.05
N ASP A 299 -16.16 12.17 -20.08
CA ASP A 299 -17.04 13.06 -19.33
C ASP A 299 -17.07 12.76 -17.83
N GLU A 300 -16.77 11.51 -17.43
CA GLU A 300 -16.77 11.08 -16.03
C GLU A 300 -15.44 10.42 -15.66
N ALA A 301 -14.71 11.01 -14.73
CA ALA A 301 -13.52 10.42 -14.15
C ALA A 301 -13.56 10.50 -12.62
N SER A 302 -13.05 9.46 -11.97
CA SER A 302 -12.93 9.38 -10.51
C SER A 302 -11.60 8.77 -10.13
N ALA A 303 -11.06 9.19 -8.98
CA ALA A 303 -9.87 8.58 -8.40
C ALA A 303 -10.22 7.90 -7.08
N ILE A 304 -9.59 6.76 -6.80
CA ILE A 304 -9.77 6.01 -5.56
C ILE A 304 -8.43 5.50 -5.02
N GLY A 305 -8.39 5.23 -3.71
CA GLY A 305 -7.19 4.72 -3.05
C GLY A 305 -6.06 5.76 -2.97
N PRO A 306 -4.78 5.35 -3.05
CA PRO A 306 -3.63 6.22 -2.85
C PRO A 306 -3.52 7.39 -3.84
N THR A 307 -4.22 7.35 -4.96
CA THR A 307 -4.27 8.43 -5.95
C THR A 307 -4.79 9.74 -5.35
N LEU A 308 -5.60 9.68 -4.29
CA LEU A 308 -6.19 10.85 -3.63
C LEU A 308 -5.24 11.58 -2.67
N GLY A 309 -4.04 11.04 -2.42
CA GLY A 309 -3.02 11.62 -1.52
C GLY A 309 -2.84 10.84 -0.23
N GLY A 310 -1.64 10.93 0.32
CA GLY A 310 -1.02 10.06 1.32
C GLY A 310 -1.66 9.96 2.72
N GLU A 311 -2.79 10.55 2.95
CA GLU A 311 -3.64 10.15 4.07
C GLU A 311 -4.57 9.07 3.54
N SER A 312 -4.26 7.81 3.90
CA SER A 312 -5.17 6.70 3.65
C SER A 312 -6.40 6.88 4.52
N GLU A 313 -7.25 7.84 4.20
CA GLU A 313 -8.64 7.65 4.52
C GLU A 313 -9.02 6.35 3.84
N LEU A 314 -9.15 5.30 4.64
CA LEU A 314 -9.76 4.05 4.21
C LEU A 314 -11.01 4.40 3.43
N PRO A 315 -11.21 3.92 2.21
CA PRO A 315 -12.23 4.38 1.31
C PRO A 315 -13.64 3.84 1.64
N PRO A 316 -14.34 4.34 2.67
CA PRO A 316 -15.76 4.10 2.78
C PRO A 316 -16.55 5.14 2.00
N ARG A 317 -15.95 6.30 1.69
CA ARG A 317 -16.67 7.39 1.02
C ARG A 317 -16.64 7.31 -0.50
N ALA A 318 -15.57 6.79 -1.11
CA ALA A 318 -15.52 6.63 -2.56
C ALA A 318 -16.59 5.67 -3.11
N PHE A 319 -17.12 4.77 -2.27
CA PHE A 319 -18.22 3.87 -2.63
C PHE A 319 -19.60 4.39 -2.19
N ALA A 320 -19.65 5.35 -1.26
CA ALA A 320 -20.93 5.93 -0.80
C ALA A 320 -21.46 7.02 -1.73
N ASP A 321 -20.59 7.73 -2.44
CA ASP A 321 -20.95 8.82 -3.34
C ASP A 321 -21.25 8.36 -4.77
N GLY A 322 -21.59 7.11 -4.97
CA GLY A 322 -22.11 6.59 -6.25
C GLY A 322 -23.40 7.28 -6.70
N ARG A 323 -23.32 8.60 -6.95
CA ARG A 323 -24.31 9.35 -7.71
C ARG A 323 -23.99 9.27 -9.18
#